data_de1cdb640b4d1c0a2eb32ff4efb83f4e
#
_entry.id   de1cdb640b4d1c0a2eb32ff4efb83f4e
#
_cell.length_a   1.000
_cell.length_b   1.000
_cell.length_c   1.000
_cell.angle_alpha   90.00
_cell.angle_beta   90.00
_cell.angle_gamma   90.00
#
_symmetry.space_group_name_H-M   'P 1'
#
loop_
_entity.id
_entity.type
_entity.pdbx_description
1 polymer ?
#
loop_
_entity_poly.entity_id
_entity_poly.type
_entity_poly.pdbx_seq_one_letter_code
_entity_poly.pdbx_strand_id
1 'polypeptide(L)'
;MKKFLVLLLVAVLCVVAAFMAVRTRFPIRHLDVIEANAGSLDASFILAVIMAESSFNPNAQSRVGAQGLMQLMPPTAADMAARMGMTDFAPEDVWDPEVNIALGTFYLNWLYNRYDGNLDLVLAAYNAGLGRVDSWLRDPALSADGQTLDVIPFPETYNYLNRIRQFQRIYRVLLPFYRR
;
A
#
# COMPACT_ATOMS: atom_id res chain seq x y z
N MET A 1 39.31 -15.51 24.60
CA MET A 1 39.24 -14.32 23.75
C MET A 1 38.98 -14.64 22.26
N LYS A 2 39.86 -15.39 21.55
CA LYS A 2 39.70 -15.70 20.11
C LYS A 2 38.33 -16.33 19.75
N LYS A 3 37.89 -17.36 20.50
CA LYS A 3 36.56 -18.00 20.25
C LYS A 3 35.40 -17.04 20.42
N PHE A 4 35.41 -16.14 21.39
CA PHE A 4 34.39 -15.12 21.61
C PHE A 4 34.34 -14.12 20.45
N LEU A 5 35.48 -13.64 19.95
CA LEU A 5 35.57 -12.75 18.80
C LEU A 5 35.05 -13.41 17.53
N VAL A 6 35.32 -14.69 17.31
CA VAL A 6 34.77 -15.45 16.17
C VAL A 6 33.25 -15.56 16.26
N LEU A 7 32.69 -15.89 17.43
CA LEU A 7 31.25 -15.96 17.63
C LEU A 7 30.58 -14.62 17.42
N LEU A 8 31.17 -13.54 17.91
CA LEU A 8 30.66 -12.18 17.68
C LEU A 8 30.66 -11.81 16.20
N LEU A 9 31.76 -12.12 15.50
CA LEU A 9 31.86 -11.87 14.05
C LEU A 9 30.76 -12.64 13.27
N VAL A 10 30.57 -13.91 13.57
CA VAL A 10 29.53 -14.74 12.95
C VAL A 10 28.14 -14.15 13.22
N ALA A 11 27.85 -13.74 14.45
CA ALA A 11 26.59 -13.12 14.81
C ALA A 11 26.35 -11.82 14.00
N VAL A 12 27.36 -10.96 13.89
CA VAL A 12 27.29 -9.73 13.08
C VAL A 12 27.03 -10.07 11.60
N LEU A 13 27.73 -11.02 11.04
CA LEU A 13 27.54 -11.44 9.64
C LEU A 13 26.11 -11.99 9.41
N CYS A 14 25.58 -12.77 10.34
CA CYS A 14 24.20 -13.26 10.27
C CYS A 14 23.18 -12.11 10.30
N VAL A 15 23.38 -11.11 11.16
CA VAL A 15 22.50 -9.94 11.24
C VAL A 15 22.56 -9.13 9.94
N VAL A 16 23.76 -8.89 9.40
CA VAL A 16 23.95 -8.19 8.13
C VAL A 16 23.29 -8.96 6.98
N ALA A 17 23.49 -10.27 6.91
CA ALA A 17 22.86 -11.11 5.89
C ALA A 17 21.33 -11.09 5.99
N ALA A 18 20.77 -11.19 7.19
CA ALA A 18 19.34 -11.09 7.44
C ALA A 18 18.79 -9.71 7.00
N PHE A 19 19.48 -8.62 7.36
CA PHE A 19 19.10 -7.27 6.96
C PHE A 19 19.12 -7.11 5.44
N MET A 20 20.16 -7.62 4.76
CA MET A 20 20.25 -7.59 3.30
C MET A 20 19.14 -8.42 2.63
N ALA A 21 18.79 -9.58 3.18
CA ALA A 21 17.68 -10.40 2.70
C ALA A 21 16.33 -9.67 2.84
N VAL A 22 16.11 -8.96 3.95
CA VAL A 22 14.90 -8.14 4.14
C VAL A 22 14.87 -6.99 3.12
N ARG A 23 15.98 -6.29 2.90
CA ARG A 23 16.06 -5.21 1.91
C ARG A 23 15.76 -5.68 0.47
N THR A 24 16.23 -6.87 0.10
CA THR A 24 15.95 -7.43 -1.23
C THR A 24 14.49 -7.86 -1.37
N ARG A 25 13.88 -8.38 -0.29
CA ARG A 25 12.47 -8.82 -0.29
C ARG A 25 11.48 -7.66 -0.22
N PHE A 26 11.88 -6.55 0.43
CA PHE A 26 11.08 -5.33 0.62
C PHE A 26 11.81 -4.12 0.00
N PRO A 27 11.79 -4.00 -1.32
CA PRO A 27 12.45 -2.89 -1.99
C PRO A 27 11.79 -1.56 -1.63
N ILE A 28 12.60 -0.50 -1.56
CA ILE A 28 12.14 0.89 -1.49
C ILE A 28 12.55 1.54 -2.79
N ARG A 29 11.57 1.77 -3.65
CA ARG A 29 11.70 2.43 -4.96
C ARG A 29 10.72 3.56 -5.05
N HIS A 30 10.99 4.56 -5.89
CA HIS A 30 10.12 5.73 -6.12
C HIS A 30 9.77 6.48 -4.82
N LEU A 31 10.69 6.51 -3.84
CA LEU A 31 10.43 7.11 -2.53
C LEU A 31 10.14 8.60 -2.63
N ASP A 32 10.85 9.31 -3.49
CA ASP A 32 10.66 10.72 -3.82
C ASP A 32 9.25 11.01 -4.34
N VAL A 33 8.77 10.21 -5.28
CA VAL A 33 7.40 10.32 -5.83
C VAL A 33 6.36 9.99 -4.75
N ILE A 34 6.61 8.95 -3.96
CA ILE A 34 5.72 8.55 -2.87
C ILE A 34 5.62 9.67 -1.83
N GLU A 35 6.75 10.25 -1.39
CA GLU A 35 6.77 11.32 -0.40
C GLU A 35 6.13 12.61 -0.93
N ALA A 36 6.34 12.94 -2.22
CA ALA A 36 5.72 14.10 -2.87
C ALA A 36 4.17 14.00 -2.93
N ASN A 37 3.63 12.79 -3.03
CA ASN A 37 2.20 12.53 -3.15
C ASN A 37 1.53 12.05 -1.85
N ALA A 38 2.29 11.81 -0.78
CA ALA A 38 1.81 11.13 0.44
C ALA A 38 0.59 11.81 1.09
N GLY A 39 0.50 13.14 1.05
CA GLY A 39 -0.60 13.86 1.66
C GLY A 39 -0.68 13.60 3.17
N SER A 40 -1.82 13.10 3.64
CA SER A 40 -2.04 12.73 5.05
C SER A 40 -1.51 11.34 5.42
N LEU A 41 -1.00 10.58 4.46
CA LEU A 41 -0.57 9.20 4.65
C LEU A 41 0.94 9.10 4.90
N ASP A 42 1.35 8.10 5.69
CA ASP A 42 2.75 7.80 5.91
C ASP A 42 3.34 7.06 4.68
N ALA A 43 4.55 7.44 4.26
CA ALA A 43 5.23 6.78 3.14
C ALA A 43 5.39 5.25 3.34
N SER A 44 5.57 4.79 4.59
CA SER A 44 5.61 3.35 4.89
C SER A 44 4.29 2.65 4.60
N PHE A 45 3.16 3.34 4.73
CA PHE A 45 1.84 2.82 4.39
C PHE A 45 1.69 2.66 2.88
N ILE A 46 2.07 3.67 2.10
CA ILE A 46 2.00 3.64 0.63
C ILE A 46 2.92 2.54 0.08
N LEU A 47 4.17 2.45 0.58
CA LEU A 47 5.10 1.37 0.24
C LEU A 47 4.51 -0.02 0.53
N ALA A 48 3.80 -0.18 1.66
CA ALA A 48 3.16 -1.42 2.02
C ALA A 48 2.00 -1.78 1.07
N VAL A 49 1.23 -0.80 0.62
CA VAL A 49 0.18 -0.99 -0.40
C VAL A 49 0.82 -1.44 -1.72
N ILE A 50 1.83 -0.72 -2.24
CA ILE A 50 2.53 -1.08 -3.48
C ILE A 50 3.11 -2.51 -3.39
N MET A 51 3.70 -2.84 -2.25
CA MET A 51 4.24 -4.19 -2.02
C MET A 51 3.15 -5.25 -2.02
N ALA A 52 1.97 -4.97 -1.46
CA ALA A 52 0.85 -5.90 -1.42
C ALA A 52 0.19 -6.08 -2.79
N GLU A 53 0.10 -5.02 -3.59
CA GLU A 53 -0.58 -4.99 -4.89
C GLU A 53 0.26 -5.63 -6.00
N SER A 54 1.51 -5.23 -6.14
CA SER A 54 2.33 -5.61 -7.30
C SER A 54 3.69 -6.21 -6.94
N SER A 55 4.11 -6.19 -5.67
CA SER A 55 5.50 -6.44 -5.26
C SER A 55 6.50 -5.54 -6.01
N PHE A 56 6.10 -4.28 -6.27
CA PHE A 56 6.86 -3.30 -7.06
C PHE A 56 7.09 -3.68 -8.53
N ASN A 57 6.21 -4.48 -9.12
CA ASN A 57 6.23 -4.75 -10.56
C ASN A 57 5.36 -3.69 -11.29
N PRO A 58 5.94 -2.76 -12.06
CA PRO A 58 5.18 -1.71 -12.75
C PRO A 58 4.30 -2.27 -13.88
N ASN A 59 4.62 -3.47 -14.39
CA ASN A 59 3.86 -4.14 -15.45
C ASN A 59 2.87 -5.18 -14.90
N ALA A 60 2.55 -5.12 -13.60
CA ALA A 60 1.60 -6.04 -13.01
C ALA A 60 0.18 -5.78 -13.55
N GLN A 61 -0.48 -6.86 -13.99
CA GLN A 61 -1.88 -6.83 -14.38
C GLN A 61 -2.62 -7.98 -13.73
N SER A 62 -3.73 -7.67 -13.07
CA SER A 62 -4.59 -8.70 -12.48
C SER A 62 -5.52 -9.34 -13.52
N ARG A 63 -6.11 -10.49 -13.18
CA ARG A 63 -7.11 -11.17 -14.05
C ARG A 63 -8.36 -10.32 -14.28
N VAL A 64 -8.66 -9.39 -13.38
CA VAL A 64 -9.82 -8.49 -13.48
C VAL A 64 -9.46 -7.14 -14.10
N GLY A 65 -8.20 -6.95 -14.55
CA GLY A 65 -7.76 -5.77 -15.28
C GLY A 65 -7.19 -4.64 -14.42
N ALA A 66 -6.91 -4.85 -13.14
CA ALA A 66 -6.17 -3.87 -12.34
C ALA A 66 -4.71 -3.77 -12.81
N GLN A 67 -4.12 -2.57 -12.82
CA GLN A 67 -2.90 -2.24 -13.55
C GLN A 67 -1.87 -1.49 -12.70
N GLY A 68 -0.60 -1.80 -12.94
CA GLY A 68 0.56 -1.07 -12.44
C GLY A 68 0.91 -1.34 -10.98
N LEU A 69 1.75 -0.48 -10.43
CA LEU A 69 2.33 -0.62 -9.09
C LEU A 69 1.27 -0.70 -7.98
N MET A 70 0.21 0.09 -8.08
CA MET A 70 -0.87 0.19 -7.10
C MET A 70 -2.16 -0.50 -7.56
N GLN A 71 -2.10 -1.30 -8.63
CA GLN A 71 -3.20 -2.12 -9.16
C GLN A 71 -4.52 -1.33 -9.31
N LEU A 72 -4.45 -0.21 -10.01
CA LEU A 72 -5.63 0.60 -10.26
C LEU A 72 -6.51 -0.01 -11.35
N MET A 73 -7.81 -0.09 -11.09
CA MET A 73 -8.78 -0.38 -12.13
C MET A 73 -8.87 0.80 -13.11
N PRO A 74 -8.94 0.59 -14.43
CA PRO A 74 -8.99 1.67 -15.42
C PRO A 74 -10.05 2.74 -15.13
N PRO A 75 -11.30 2.40 -14.73
CA PRO A 75 -12.28 3.44 -14.37
C PRO A 75 -11.87 4.25 -13.13
N THR A 76 -11.20 3.61 -12.15
CA THR A 76 -10.70 4.30 -10.95
C THR A 76 -9.56 5.25 -11.32
N ALA A 77 -8.62 4.80 -12.16
CA ALA A 77 -7.52 5.64 -12.62
C ALA A 77 -8.04 6.89 -13.36
N ALA A 78 -9.00 6.72 -14.28
CA ALA A 78 -9.61 7.82 -15.02
C ALA A 78 -10.37 8.81 -14.09
N ASP A 79 -11.14 8.30 -13.10
CA ASP A 79 -11.84 9.17 -12.13
C ASP A 79 -10.83 9.96 -11.28
N MET A 80 -9.75 9.31 -10.81
CA MET A 80 -8.71 9.99 -10.03
C MET A 80 -7.94 11.03 -10.86
N ALA A 81 -7.59 10.70 -12.10
CA ALA A 81 -6.95 11.65 -13.02
C ALA A 81 -7.83 12.89 -13.26
N ALA A 82 -9.12 12.69 -13.50
CA ALA A 82 -10.08 13.80 -13.66
C ALA A 82 -10.16 14.67 -12.40
N ARG A 83 -10.21 14.05 -11.20
CA ARG A 83 -10.24 14.79 -9.92
C ARG A 83 -8.96 15.55 -9.62
N MET A 84 -7.81 15.04 -10.10
CA MET A 84 -6.52 15.72 -10.03
C MET A 84 -6.36 16.83 -11.07
N GLY A 85 -7.31 16.98 -12.00
CA GLY A 85 -7.25 17.96 -13.09
C GLY A 85 -6.27 17.58 -14.22
N MET A 86 -5.96 16.30 -14.37
CA MET A 86 -5.10 15.79 -15.45
C MET A 86 -5.90 15.72 -16.76
N THR A 87 -5.90 16.81 -17.52
CA THR A 87 -6.69 16.94 -18.77
C THR A 87 -6.19 16.03 -19.91
N ASP A 88 -4.92 15.70 -19.90
CA ASP A 88 -4.25 14.95 -20.98
C ASP A 88 -4.01 13.47 -20.60
N PHE A 89 -4.65 12.98 -19.51
CA PHE A 89 -4.52 11.60 -19.08
C PHE A 89 -5.07 10.63 -20.13
N ALA A 90 -4.21 9.71 -20.57
CA ALA A 90 -4.57 8.58 -21.43
C ALA A 90 -4.58 7.27 -20.64
N PRO A 91 -5.40 6.26 -20.99
CA PRO A 91 -5.47 4.99 -20.27
C PRO A 91 -4.11 4.27 -20.14
N GLU A 92 -3.22 4.44 -21.08
CA GLU A 92 -1.86 3.88 -21.10
C GLU A 92 -0.92 4.51 -20.07
N ASP A 93 -1.19 5.75 -19.62
CA ASP A 93 -0.37 6.45 -18.63
C ASP A 93 -0.38 5.75 -17.26
N VAL A 94 -1.39 4.90 -17.01
CA VAL A 94 -1.44 4.08 -15.78
C VAL A 94 -0.25 3.13 -15.64
N TRP A 95 0.45 2.82 -16.74
CA TRP A 95 1.64 1.98 -16.72
C TRP A 95 2.92 2.74 -16.35
N ASP A 96 2.89 4.08 -16.41
CA ASP A 96 3.98 4.89 -15.87
C ASP A 96 4.00 4.79 -14.35
N PRO A 97 5.14 4.42 -13.73
CA PRO A 97 5.23 4.25 -12.28
C PRO A 97 4.88 5.51 -11.50
N GLU A 98 5.28 6.69 -11.96
CA GLU A 98 5.05 7.95 -11.25
C GLU A 98 3.58 8.35 -11.32
N VAL A 99 2.96 8.21 -12.50
CA VAL A 99 1.54 8.45 -12.70
C VAL A 99 0.71 7.47 -11.85
N ASN A 100 1.05 6.17 -11.89
CA ASN A 100 0.34 5.15 -11.13
C ASN A 100 0.40 5.40 -9.62
N ILE A 101 1.58 5.76 -9.09
CA ILE A 101 1.76 6.12 -7.67
C ILE A 101 0.95 7.39 -7.33
N ALA A 102 1.01 8.42 -8.17
CA ALA A 102 0.27 9.66 -7.93
C ALA A 102 -1.24 9.40 -7.86
N LEU A 103 -1.80 8.71 -8.85
CA LEU A 103 -3.23 8.37 -8.89
C LEU A 103 -3.65 7.46 -7.73
N GLY A 104 -2.87 6.40 -7.45
CA GLY A 104 -3.18 5.45 -6.38
C GLY A 104 -3.09 6.09 -4.99
N THR A 105 -2.11 6.94 -4.77
CA THR A 105 -1.94 7.67 -3.51
C THR A 105 -3.04 8.73 -3.35
N PHE A 106 -3.42 9.41 -4.43
CA PHE A 106 -4.55 10.33 -4.42
C PHE A 106 -5.85 9.59 -4.06
N TYR A 107 -6.08 8.40 -4.62
CA TYR A 107 -7.24 7.57 -4.27
C TYR A 107 -7.24 7.15 -2.81
N LEU A 108 -6.09 6.74 -2.27
CA LEU A 108 -5.96 6.41 -0.84
C LEU A 108 -6.27 7.63 0.05
N ASN A 109 -5.77 8.83 -0.29
CA ASN A 109 -6.08 10.06 0.44
C ASN A 109 -7.56 10.44 0.33
N TRP A 110 -8.17 10.25 -0.84
CA TRP A 110 -9.60 10.49 -1.03
C TRP A 110 -10.45 9.56 -0.14
N LEU A 111 -10.08 8.26 -0.07
CA LEU A 111 -10.72 7.31 0.84
C LEU A 111 -10.46 7.66 2.31
N TYR A 112 -9.25 8.11 2.64
CA TYR A 112 -8.87 8.54 3.99
C TYR A 112 -9.76 9.68 4.49
N ASN A 113 -9.98 10.68 3.65
CA ASN A 113 -10.87 11.80 3.96
C ASN A 113 -12.35 11.34 4.04
N ARG A 114 -12.78 10.42 3.18
CA ARG A 114 -14.14 9.89 3.18
C ARG A 114 -14.48 9.10 4.44
N TYR A 115 -13.52 8.38 4.99
CA TYR A 115 -13.70 7.53 6.17
C TYR A 115 -13.06 8.12 7.44
N ASP A 116 -12.94 9.43 7.53
CA ASP A 116 -12.46 10.17 8.71
C ASP A 116 -11.15 9.60 9.29
N GLY A 117 -10.23 9.19 8.43
CA GLY A 117 -8.92 8.65 8.80
C GLY A 117 -8.91 7.19 9.22
N ASN A 118 -10.03 6.46 9.13
CA ASN A 118 -10.08 5.04 9.46
C ASN A 118 -9.37 4.19 8.39
N LEU A 119 -8.10 3.85 8.64
CA LEU A 119 -7.27 3.10 7.70
C LEU A 119 -7.81 1.70 7.37
N ASP A 120 -8.58 1.08 8.23
CA ASP A 120 -9.18 -0.22 7.96
C ASP A 120 -10.27 -0.11 6.90
N LEU A 121 -11.11 0.91 6.98
CA LEU A 121 -12.10 1.21 5.96
C LEU A 121 -11.46 1.64 4.65
N VAL A 122 -10.38 2.45 4.72
CA VAL A 122 -9.59 2.84 3.53
C VAL A 122 -9.09 1.61 2.79
N LEU A 123 -8.42 0.70 3.48
CA LEU A 123 -7.89 -0.52 2.88
C LEU A 123 -8.98 -1.48 2.39
N ALA A 124 -10.06 -1.61 3.16
CA ALA A 124 -11.21 -2.41 2.75
C ALA A 124 -11.85 -1.87 1.47
N ALA A 125 -12.04 -0.54 1.37
CA ALA A 125 -12.62 0.10 0.20
C ALA A 125 -11.67 0.07 -1.02
N TYR A 126 -10.37 0.20 -0.79
CA TYR A 126 -9.37 0.07 -1.84
C TYR A 126 -9.39 -1.32 -2.49
N ASN A 127 -9.45 -2.35 -1.65
CA ASN A 127 -9.41 -3.75 -2.11
C ASN A 127 -10.78 -4.28 -2.57
N ALA A 128 -11.83 -4.10 -1.77
CA ALA A 128 -13.14 -4.67 -2.06
C ALA A 128 -14.05 -3.74 -2.88
N GLY A 129 -13.70 -2.47 -2.96
CA GLY A 129 -14.48 -1.42 -3.60
C GLY A 129 -15.39 -0.65 -2.64
N LEU A 130 -15.48 0.65 -2.87
CA LEU A 130 -16.22 1.62 -2.06
C LEU A 130 -17.67 1.20 -1.79
N GLY A 131 -18.41 0.82 -2.84
CA GLY A 131 -19.83 0.48 -2.71
C GLY A 131 -20.10 -0.72 -1.81
N ARG A 132 -19.17 -1.69 -1.77
CA ARG A 132 -19.26 -2.84 -0.85
C ARG A 132 -19.06 -2.42 0.60
N VAL A 133 -18.02 -1.62 0.86
CA VAL A 133 -17.75 -1.14 2.23
C VAL A 133 -18.90 -0.28 2.75
N ASP A 134 -19.43 0.62 1.92
CA ASP A 134 -20.63 1.40 2.26
C ASP A 134 -21.85 0.50 2.53
N SER A 135 -21.97 -0.64 1.84
CA SER A 135 -23.01 -1.64 2.12
C SER A 135 -22.77 -2.38 3.42
N TRP A 136 -21.51 -2.75 3.71
CA TRP A 136 -21.16 -3.43 4.98
C TRP A 136 -21.39 -2.52 6.19
N LEU A 137 -21.10 -1.24 6.09
CA LEU A 137 -21.35 -0.26 7.16
C LEU A 137 -22.84 -0.08 7.47
N ARG A 138 -23.74 -0.37 6.51
CA ARG A 138 -25.19 -0.33 6.72
C ARG A 138 -25.79 -1.63 7.27
N ASP A 139 -25.00 -2.70 7.31
CA ASP A 139 -25.44 -4.01 7.82
C ASP A 139 -25.13 -4.12 9.33
N PRO A 140 -26.15 -4.17 10.21
CA PRO A 140 -25.93 -4.28 11.65
C PRO A 140 -25.18 -5.56 12.09
N ALA A 141 -25.14 -6.58 11.24
CA ALA A 141 -24.36 -7.79 11.51
C ALA A 141 -22.85 -7.60 11.28
N LEU A 142 -22.46 -6.57 10.52
CA LEU A 142 -21.07 -6.28 10.16
C LEU A 142 -20.53 -5.00 10.79
N SER A 143 -21.44 -4.09 11.19
CA SER A 143 -21.11 -2.78 11.77
C SER A 143 -22.21 -2.38 12.75
N ALA A 144 -21.90 -2.35 14.03
CA ALA A 144 -22.86 -1.99 15.07
C ALA A 144 -23.14 -0.47 15.12
N ASP A 145 -22.16 0.34 14.71
CA ASP A 145 -22.20 1.82 14.79
C ASP A 145 -22.41 2.51 13.42
N GLY A 146 -22.37 1.75 12.34
CA GLY A 146 -22.40 2.29 10.97
C GLY A 146 -21.16 3.07 10.56
N GLN A 147 -20.12 3.10 11.39
CA GLN A 147 -18.90 3.90 11.18
C GLN A 147 -17.62 3.04 11.17
N THR A 148 -17.64 1.88 11.82
CA THR A 148 -16.55 0.92 11.86
C THR A 148 -17.03 -0.47 11.49
N LEU A 149 -16.14 -1.31 10.95
CA LEU A 149 -16.45 -2.70 10.65
C LEU A 149 -16.02 -3.59 11.82
N ASP A 150 -16.98 -4.23 12.48
CA ASP A 150 -16.73 -5.27 13.47
C ASP A 150 -16.31 -6.58 12.80
N VAL A 151 -16.85 -6.82 11.59
CA VAL A 151 -16.56 -8.00 10.77
C VAL A 151 -16.29 -7.59 9.32
N ILE A 152 -15.18 -8.06 8.76
CA ILE A 152 -14.91 -7.98 7.34
C ILE A 152 -15.36 -9.31 6.71
N PRO A 153 -16.45 -9.34 5.91
CA PRO A 153 -17.06 -10.59 5.48
C PRO A 153 -16.25 -11.33 4.41
N PHE A 154 -15.31 -10.64 3.76
CA PHE A 154 -14.46 -11.23 2.73
C PHE A 154 -13.09 -11.61 3.28
N PRO A 155 -12.75 -12.93 3.35
CA PRO A 155 -11.44 -13.38 3.82
C PRO A 155 -10.26 -12.77 3.04
N GLU A 156 -10.43 -12.52 1.75
CA GLU A 156 -9.42 -11.88 0.91
C GLU A 156 -9.12 -10.46 1.43
N THR A 157 -10.15 -9.66 1.66
CA THR A 157 -10.02 -8.29 2.17
C THR A 157 -9.44 -8.28 3.59
N TYR A 158 -9.90 -9.16 4.47
CA TYR A 158 -9.33 -9.31 5.81
C TYR A 158 -7.83 -9.63 5.78
N ASN A 159 -7.43 -10.57 4.93
CA ASN A 159 -6.03 -10.96 4.75
C ASN A 159 -5.21 -9.84 4.12
N TYR A 160 -5.80 -9.05 3.22
CA TYR A 160 -5.19 -7.88 2.60
C TYR A 160 -4.82 -6.83 3.65
N LEU A 161 -5.74 -6.45 4.54
CA LEU A 161 -5.47 -5.51 5.63
C LEU A 161 -4.32 -6.00 6.51
N ASN A 162 -4.37 -7.26 6.93
CA ASN A 162 -3.34 -7.82 7.80
C ASN A 162 -1.96 -7.84 7.11
N ARG A 163 -1.90 -8.17 5.83
CA ARG A 163 -0.68 -8.14 5.03
C ARG A 163 -0.08 -6.75 4.95
N ILE A 164 -0.89 -5.71 4.71
CA ILE A 164 -0.42 -4.33 4.65
C ILE A 164 0.09 -3.87 6.00
N ARG A 165 -0.60 -4.17 7.11
CA ARG A 165 -0.14 -3.85 8.47
C ARG A 165 1.23 -4.48 8.77
N GLN A 166 1.47 -5.73 8.32
CA GLN A 166 2.76 -6.40 8.46
C GLN A 166 3.84 -5.72 7.62
N PHE A 167 3.56 -5.44 6.35
CA PHE A 167 4.51 -4.77 5.45
C PHE A 167 4.84 -3.36 5.94
N GLN A 168 3.85 -2.61 6.42
CA GLN A 168 4.07 -1.27 6.96
C GLN A 168 5.03 -1.28 8.16
N ARG A 169 4.91 -2.26 9.07
CA ARG A 169 5.87 -2.41 10.19
C ARG A 169 7.29 -2.60 9.69
N ILE A 170 7.49 -3.40 8.65
CA ILE A 170 8.80 -3.62 8.03
C ILE A 170 9.32 -2.33 7.39
N TYR A 171 8.49 -1.63 6.61
CA TYR A 171 8.90 -0.38 5.97
C TYR A 171 9.20 0.74 6.98
N ARG A 172 8.51 0.81 8.10
CA ARG A 172 8.84 1.76 9.20
C ARG A 172 10.25 1.54 9.74
N VAL A 173 10.72 0.30 9.79
CA VAL A 173 12.09 -0.03 10.21
C VAL A 173 13.10 0.27 9.11
N LEU A 174 12.74 0.04 7.84
CA LEU A 174 13.67 0.21 6.71
C LEU A 174 13.83 1.68 6.27
N LEU A 175 12.76 2.48 6.30
CA LEU A 175 12.75 3.86 5.77
C LEU A 175 13.87 4.75 6.30
N PRO A 176 14.22 4.76 7.60
CA PRO A 176 15.29 5.60 8.12
C PRO A 176 16.64 5.40 7.45
N PHE A 177 16.88 4.22 6.86
CA PHE A 177 18.13 3.90 6.15
C PHE A 177 18.16 4.38 4.69
N TYR A 178 17.04 4.95 4.19
CA TYR A 178 16.89 5.46 2.82
C TYR A 178 16.67 6.98 2.78
N ARG A 179 16.17 7.56 3.86
CA ARG A 179 16.08 9.01 4.03
C ARG A 179 17.47 9.54 4.41
N ARG A 180 18.08 10.27 3.50
CA ARG A 180 19.35 10.98 3.75
C ARG A 180 19.09 12.47 3.87
#